data_864c4f38bd546d1d0f14fb829018f989
#
_entry.id   864c4f38bd546d1d0f14fb829018f989
#
_cell.length_a   1.000
_cell.length_b   1.000
_cell.length_c   1.000
_cell.angle_alpha   90.00
_cell.angle_beta   90.00
_cell.angle_gamma   90.00
#
_symmetry.space_group_name_H-M   'P 1'
#
loop_
_entity.id
_entity.type
_entity.pdbx_description
1 polymer ?
#
loop_
_entity_poly.entity_id
_entity_poly.type
_entity_poly.pdbx_seq_one_letter_code
_entity_poly.pdbx_strand_id
1 'polypeptide(L)'
;SGPTVLDMIANAALYFGLVHALARQPRAVESELPFAVARDNFYAAARHGLQAELTWLDGRRYNARQLNLDVGLPLARQGLRDFGLSDAEIEHYLGVVEARVRSGQTGAAWQLQRLAQVGGDVHRMMDDYLDNQRAGSPVHEWSL
;
A
#
# COMPACT_ATOMS: atom_id res chain seq x y z
N SER A 1 8.92 2.58 3.18
CA SER A 1 8.48 3.94 3.54
C SER A 1 7.73 4.56 2.37
N GLY A 2 6.83 5.51 2.63
CA GLY A 2 6.12 6.25 1.58
C GLY A 2 6.97 7.40 1.04
N PRO A 3 6.70 7.90 -0.17
CA PRO A 3 7.43 9.01 -0.75
C PRO A 3 7.27 10.32 0.03
N THR A 4 6.11 10.59 0.60
CA THR A 4 5.83 11.76 1.45
C THR A 4 5.45 11.36 2.87
N VAL A 5 5.39 12.33 3.78
CA VAL A 5 4.90 12.10 5.15
C VAL A 5 3.46 11.58 5.14
N LEU A 6 2.61 12.14 4.28
CA LEU A 6 1.22 11.69 4.14
C LEU A 6 1.15 10.23 3.66
N ASP A 7 1.96 9.85 2.66
CA ASP A 7 2.06 8.45 2.20
C ASP A 7 2.53 7.50 3.32
N MET A 8 3.47 7.94 4.17
CA MET A 8 3.96 7.14 5.29
C MET A 8 2.89 6.94 6.36
N ILE A 9 2.17 7.99 6.73
CA ILE A 9 1.07 7.90 7.71
C ILE A 9 -0.08 7.05 7.15
N ALA A 10 -0.42 7.21 5.87
CA ALA A 10 -1.41 6.40 5.19
C ALA A 10 -1.05 4.89 5.19
N ASN A 11 0.23 4.56 4.95
CA ASN A 11 0.71 3.18 5.07
C ASN A 11 0.59 2.65 6.51
N ALA A 12 0.93 3.47 7.50
CA ALA A 12 0.78 3.10 8.91
C ALA A 12 -0.69 2.86 9.27
N ALA A 13 -1.61 3.72 8.81
CA ALA A 13 -3.05 3.55 9.03
C ALA A 13 -3.56 2.24 8.43
N LEU A 14 -3.17 1.91 7.18
CA LEU A 14 -3.50 0.61 6.57
C LEU A 14 -2.99 -0.55 7.43
N TYR A 15 -1.72 -0.50 7.84
CA TYR A 15 -1.10 -1.55 8.66
C TYR A 15 -1.84 -1.73 9.99
N PHE A 16 -2.05 -0.66 10.75
CA PHE A 16 -2.73 -0.72 12.04
C PHE A 16 -4.18 -1.19 11.92
N GLY A 17 -4.90 -0.71 10.91
CA GLY A 17 -6.26 -1.16 10.64
C GLY A 17 -6.34 -2.65 10.34
N LEU A 18 -5.44 -3.16 9.48
CA LEU A 18 -5.36 -4.58 9.17
C LEU A 18 -4.99 -5.42 10.38
N VAL A 19 -3.96 -5.04 11.14
CA VAL A 19 -3.53 -5.78 12.35
C VAL A 19 -4.68 -5.84 13.35
N HIS A 20 -5.38 -4.71 13.59
CA HIS A 20 -6.48 -4.67 14.53
C HIS A 20 -7.66 -5.53 14.10
N ALA A 21 -8.01 -5.52 12.81
CA ALA A 21 -9.08 -6.36 12.27
C ALA A 21 -8.71 -7.85 12.29
N LEU A 22 -7.49 -8.19 11.90
CA LEU A 22 -7.02 -9.58 11.84
C LEU A 22 -6.84 -10.20 13.22
N ALA A 23 -6.39 -9.42 14.23
CA ALA A 23 -6.27 -9.89 15.61
C ALA A 23 -7.62 -10.25 16.26
N ARG A 24 -8.73 -9.80 15.69
CA ARG A 24 -10.09 -10.10 16.15
C ARG A 24 -10.78 -11.23 15.39
N GLN A 25 -10.10 -11.85 14.44
CA GLN A 25 -10.65 -13.00 13.73
C GLN A 25 -10.88 -14.17 14.68
N PRO A 26 -11.96 -14.98 14.48
CA PRO A 26 -12.27 -16.11 15.33
C PRO A 26 -11.18 -17.20 15.34
N ARG A 27 -10.41 -17.27 14.27
CA ARG A 27 -9.27 -18.18 14.14
C ARG A 27 -7.97 -17.39 14.06
N ALA A 28 -6.94 -17.94 14.65
CA ALA A 28 -5.61 -17.34 14.59
C ALA A 28 -5.13 -17.29 13.13
N VAL A 29 -4.66 -16.11 12.69
CA VAL A 29 -4.20 -15.88 11.31
C VAL A 29 -3.09 -16.86 10.93
N GLU A 30 -2.24 -17.22 11.88
CA GLU A 30 -1.13 -18.17 11.70
C GLU A 30 -1.59 -19.59 11.36
N SER A 31 -2.83 -19.96 11.74
CA SER A 31 -3.40 -21.26 11.36
C SER A 31 -3.98 -21.25 9.95
N GLU A 32 -4.42 -20.09 9.45
CA GLU A 32 -4.97 -19.94 8.10
C GLU A 32 -3.89 -19.60 7.06
N LEU A 33 -2.85 -18.83 7.46
CA LEU A 33 -1.74 -18.45 6.61
C LEU A 33 -0.40 -18.87 7.24
N PRO A 34 0.13 -20.05 6.90
CA PRO A 34 1.41 -20.52 7.42
C PRO A 34 2.56 -19.56 7.11
N PHE A 35 3.54 -19.47 8.01
CA PHE A 35 4.69 -18.55 7.86
C PHE A 35 5.40 -18.66 6.51
N ALA A 36 5.56 -19.88 5.97
CA ALA A 36 6.17 -20.07 4.65
C ALA A 36 5.41 -19.34 3.54
N VAL A 37 4.07 -19.38 3.56
CA VAL A 37 3.20 -18.70 2.60
C VAL A 37 3.27 -17.18 2.80
N ALA A 38 3.23 -16.70 4.04
CA ALA A 38 3.38 -15.28 4.35
C ALA A 38 4.72 -14.72 3.88
N ARG A 39 5.81 -15.47 4.07
CA ARG A 39 7.15 -15.14 3.58
C ARG A 39 7.17 -15.06 2.04
N ASP A 40 6.58 -16.03 1.36
CA ASP A 40 6.56 -16.07 -0.10
C ASP A 40 5.72 -14.90 -0.66
N ASN A 41 4.60 -14.56 -0.03
CA ASN A 41 3.82 -13.36 -0.31
C ASN A 41 4.66 -12.07 -0.16
N PHE A 42 5.45 -11.98 0.92
CA PHE A 42 6.32 -10.82 1.16
C PHE A 42 7.32 -10.63 0.01
N TYR A 43 8.01 -11.71 -0.41
CA TYR A 43 8.96 -11.63 -1.51
C TYR A 43 8.28 -11.36 -2.85
N ALA A 44 7.12 -11.94 -3.11
CA ALA A 44 6.33 -11.65 -4.30
C ALA A 44 5.94 -10.17 -4.36
N ALA A 45 5.41 -9.62 -3.26
CA ALA A 45 5.03 -8.22 -3.15
C ALA A 45 6.23 -7.27 -3.31
N ALA A 46 7.37 -7.59 -2.69
CA ALA A 46 8.60 -6.81 -2.82
C ALA A 46 9.12 -6.76 -4.26
N ARG A 47 8.99 -7.85 -5.02
CA ARG A 47 9.48 -7.97 -6.41
C ARG A 47 8.51 -7.38 -7.43
N HIS A 48 7.21 -7.60 -7.26
CA HIS A 48 6.20 -7.33 -8.29
C HIS A 48 5.19 -6.24 -7.89
N GLY A 49 5.27 -5.71 -6.65
CA GLY A 49 4.39 -4.64 -6.16
C GLY A 49 2.91 -5.01 -6.33
N LEU A 50 2.13 -4.11 -6.92
CA LEU A 50 0.70 -4.31 -7.16
C LEU A 50 0.36 -5.41 -8.19
N GLN A 51 1.35 -5.91 -8.93
CA GLN A 51 1.19 -7.01 -9.89
C GLN A 51 1.47 -8.38 -9.26
N ALA A 52 1.87 -8.42 -7.98
CA ALA A 52 2.14 -9.67 -7.28
C ALA A 52 0.88 -10.55 -7.16
N GLU A 53 1.09 -11.87 -7.23
CA GLU A 53 0.08 -12.85 -6.87
C GLU A 53 0.33 -13.28 -5.43
N LEU A 54 -0.67 -13.07 -4.56
CA LEU A 54 -0.59 -13.33 -3.12
C LEU A 54 -1.61 -14.39 -2.72
N THR A 55 -1.24 -15.29 -1.83
CA THR A 55 -2.16 -16.23 -1.21
C THR A 55 -2.80 -15.58 0.02
N TRP A 56 -4.13 -15.60 0.11
CA TRP A 56 -4.87 -15.04 1.23
C TRP A 56 -5.28 -16.11 2.26
N LEU A 57 -5.97 -15.71 3.32
CA LEU A 57 -6.37 -16.56 4.45
C LEU A 57 -7.30 -17.72 4.04
N ASP A 58 -8.02 -17.59 2.95
CA ASP A 58 -8.88 -18.64 2.36
C ASP A 58 -8.12 -19.66 1.49
N GLY A 59 -6.79 -19.56 1.44
CA GLY A 59 -5.92 -20.40 0.64
C GLY A 59 -5.92 -20.10 -0.86
N ARG A 60 -6.69 -19.09 -1.31
CA ARG A 60 -6.76 -18.72 -2.73
C ARG A 60 -5.71 -17.67 -3.08
N ARG A 61 -5.37 -17.62 -4.36
CA ARG A 61 -4.45 -16.61 -4.92
C ARG A 61 -5.23 -15.44 -5.49
N TYR A 62 -4.72 -14.24 -5.22
CA TYR A 62 -5.28 -12.97 -5.66
C TYR A 62 -4.18 -12.08 -6.18
N ASN A 63 -4.48 -11.28 -7.20
CA ASN A 63 -3.64 -10.17 -7.57
C ASN A 63 -3.59 -9.14 -6.41
N ALA A 64 -2.38 -8.64 -6.08
CA ALA A 64 -2.19 -7.75 -4.92
C ALA A 64 -3.03 -6.47 -4.99
N ARG A 65 -3.23 -5.89 -6.20
CA ARG A 65 -4.11 -4.73 -6.38
C ARG A 65 -5.55 -5.07 -5.99
N GLN A 66 -6.07 -6.16 -6.54
CA GLN A 66 -7.44 -6.60 -6.26
C GLN A 66 -7.62 -6.96 -4.79
N LEU A 67 -6.68 -7.71 -4.20
CA LEU A 67 -6.72 -8.07 -2.78
C LEU A 67 -6.76 -6.83 -1.88
N ASN A 68 -5.97 -5.79 -2.19
CA ASN A 68 -6.01 -4.55 -1.41
C ASN A 68 -7.35 -3.82 -1.55
N LEU A 69 -7.90 -3.71 -2.76
CA LEU A 69 -9.15 -2.98 -2.99
C LEU A 69 -10.37 -3.70 -2.41
N ASP A 70 -10.45 -5.02 -2.62
CA ASP A 70 -11.66 -5.78 -2.32
C ASP A 70 -11.67 -6.34 -0.89
N VAL A 71 -10.50 -6.51 -0.27
CA VAL A 71 -10.37 -7.14 1.05
C VAL A 71 -9.57 -6.25 2.02
N GLY A 72 -8.35 -5.87 1.67
CA GLY A 72 -7.42 -5.21 2.59
C GLY A 72 -7.95 -3.86 3.08
N LEU A 73 -8.35 -2.97 2.18
CA LEU A 73 -8.89 -1.66 2.54
C LEU A 73 -10.21 -1.74 3.32
N PRO A 74 -11.21 -2.55 2.92
CA PRO A 74 -12.40 -2.76 3.75
C PRO A 74 -12.10 -3.26 5.16
N LEU A 75 -11.20 -4.25 5.31
CA LEU A 75 -10.79 -4.75 6.62
C LEU A 75 -10.06 -3.68 7.44
N ALA A 76 -9.16 -2.93 6.83
CA ALA A 76 -8.44 -1.86 7.52
C ALA A 76 -9.40 -0.75 7.99
N ARG A 77 -10.39 -0.36 7.18
CA ARG A 77 -11.45 0.58 7.57
C ARG A 77 -12.20 0.09 8.80
N GLN A 78 -12.61 -1.18 8.79
CA GLN A 78 -13.28 -1.78 9.94
C GLN A 78 -12.39 -1.77 11.18
N GLY A 79 -11.13 -2.22 11.04
CA GLY A 79 -10.19 -2.24 12.16
C GLY A 79 -9.93 -0.87 12.77
N LEU A 80 -9.84 0.19 11.95
CA LEU A 80 -9.67 1.56 12.45
C LEU A 80 -10.93 2.11 13.14
N ARG A 81 -12.14 1.78 12.64
CA ARG A 81 -13.40 2.09 13.34
C ARG A 81 -13.48 1.42 14.71
N ASP A 82 -13.15 0.13 14.77
CA ASP A 82 -13.13 -0.64 16.02
C ASP A 82 -12.08 -0.12 17.00
N PHE A 83 -11.01 0.49 16.49
CA PHE A 83 -10.00 1.18 17.28
C PHE A 83 -10.46 2.55 17.78
N GLY A 84 -11.49 3.14 17.18
CA GLY A 84 -12.12 4.38 17.61
C GLY A 84 -11.85 5.62 16.75
N LEU A 85 -11.28 5.46 15.54
CA LEU A 85 -11.13 6.57 14.60
C LEU A 85 -12.47 6.92 13.96
N SER A 86 -12.66 8.21 13.69
CA SER A 86 -13.80 8.70 12.91
C SER A 86 -13.70 8.31 11.43
N ASP A 87 -14.85 8.22 10.73
CA ASP A 87 -14.86 7.95 9.30
C ASP A 87 -14.06 8.99 8.50
N ALA A 88 -14.07 10.26 8.92
CA ALA A 88 -13.31 11.32 8.27
C ALA A 88 -11.79 11.09 8.38
N GLU A 89 -11.28 10.70 9.54
CA GLU A 89 -9.86 10.35 9.73
C GLU A 89 -9.48 9.12 8.92
N ILE A 90 -10.33 8.11 8.92
CA ILE A 90 -10.12 6.87 8.16
C ILE A 90 -10.01 7.18 6.67
N GLU A 91 -10.95 7.93 6.10
CA GLU A 91 -10.94 8.28 4.67
C GLU A 91 -9.79 9.22 4.32
N HIS A 92 -9.38 10.12 5.22
CA HIS A 92 -8.22 10.98 4.99
C HIS A 92 -6.94 10.17 4.71
N TYR A 93 -6.70 9.08 5.44
CA TYR A 93 -5.50 8.26 5.27
C TYR A 93 -5.70 7.10 4.31
N LEU A 94 -6.77 6.31 4.46
CA LEU A 94 -6.99 5.14 3.61
C LEU A 94 -7.39 5.53 2.19
N GLY A 95 -8.00 6.71 1.99
CA GLY A 95 -8.25 7.28 0.66
C GLY A 95 -6.96 7.50 -0.14
N VAL A 96 -5.87 7.93 0.51
CA VAL A 96 -4.54 8.04 -0.14
C VAL A 96 -4.03 6.68 -0.61
N VAL A 97 -4.17 5.65 0.23
CA VAL A 97 -3.76 4.28 -0.15
C VAL A 97 -4.62 3.79 -1.32
N GLU A 98 -5.95 3.97 -1.23
CA GLU A 98 -6.87 3.53 -2.28
C GLU A 98 -6.60 4.21 -3.61
N ALA A 99 -6.41 5.53 -3.62
CA ALA A 99 -6.08 6.29 -4.83
C ALA A 99 -4.77 5.81 -5.47
N ARG A 100 -3.73 5.56 -4.65
CA ARG A 100 -2.46 5.01 -5.09
C ARG A 100 -2.59 3.60 -5.68
N VAL A 101 -3.40 2.73 -5.06
CA VAL A 101 -3.64 1.38 -5.57
C VAL A 101 -4.46 1.42 -6.87
N ARG A 102 -5.48 2.28 -6.97
CA ARG A 102 -6.30 2.44 -8.17
C ARG A 102 -5.51 3.01 -9.35
N SER A 103 -4.75 4.07 -9.14
CA SER A 103 -3.90 4.67 -10.19
C SER A 103 -2.74 3.76 -10.60
N GLY A 104 -2.25 2.93 -9.67
CA GLY A 104 -1.02 2.17 -9.84
C GLY A 104 0.25 3.00 -9.67
N GLN A 105 0.13 4.30 -9.40
CA GLN A 105 1.25 5.20 -9.21
C GLN A 105 1.80 5.09 -7.79
N THR A 106 2.62 4.08 -7.58
CA THR A 106 3.43 3.92 -6.36
C THR A 106 4.73 4.71 -6.51
N GLY A 107 5.44 4.93 -5.40
CA GLY A 107 6.75 5.60 -5.46
C GLY A 107 7.73 4.90 -6.41
N ALA A 108 7.75 3.57 -6.43
CA ALA A 108 8.60 2.81 -7.36
C ALA A 108 8.14 2.97 -8.83
N ALA A 109 6.81 2.93 -9.07
CA ALA A 109 6.28 3.11 -10.42
C ALA A 109 6.60 4.50 -10.97
N TRP A 110 6.42 5.55 -10.16
CA TRP A 110 6.76 6.91 -10.53
C TRP A 110 8.25 7.05 -10.87
N GLN A 111 9.15 6.53 -10.02
CA GLN A 111 10.59 6.59 -10.25
C GLN A 111 10.99 5.92 -11.56
N LEU A 112 10.46 4.74 -11.86
CA LEU A 112 10.75 4.02 -13.10
C LEU A 112 10.26 4.78 -14.33
N GLN A 113 9.05 5.33 -14.27
CA GLN A 113 8.46 6.10 -15.37
C GLN A 113 9.23 7.41 -15.58
N ARG A 114 9.52 8.13 -14.50
CA ARG A 114 10.30 9.38 -14.59
C ARG A 114 11.70 9.16 -15.12
N LEU A 115 12.38 8.10 -14.62
CA LEU A 115 13.73 7.73 -15.12
C LEU A 115 13.71 7.47 -16.63
N ALA A 116 12.70 6.79 -17.15
CA ALA A 116 12.55 6.56 -18.58
C ALA A 116 12.35 7.88 -19.36
N GLN A 117 11.52 8.81 -18.84
CA GLN A 117 11.28 10.11 -19.48
C GLN A 117 12.51 11.00 -19.53
N VAL A 118 13.36 10.96 -18.50
CA VAL A 118 14.60 11.75 -18.47
C VAL A 118 15.79 11.03 -19.14
N GLY A 119 15.52 10.00 -19.92
CA GLY A 119 16.56 9.29 -20.68
C GLY A 119 17.57 8.52 -19.82
N GLY A 120 17.17 8.07 -18.63
CA GLY A 120 18.02 7.34 -17.70
C GLY A 120 18.85 8.23 -16.77
N ASP A 121 18.65 9.54 -16.77
CA ASP A 121 19.34 10.48 -15.87
C ASP A 121 18.80 10.34 -14.44
N VAL A 122 19.53 9.58 -13.61
CA VAL A 122 19.18 9.31 -12.21
C VAL A 122 19.22 10.58 -11.36
N HIS A 123 20.15 11.51 -11.62
CA HIS A 123 20.27 12.76 -10.85
C HIS A 123 19.03 13.62 -11.07
N ARG A 124 18.66 13.82 -12.33
CA ARG A 124 17.45 14.58 -12.69
C ARG A 124 16.19 13.95 -12.11
N MET A 125 16.03 12.64 -12.21
CA MET A 125 14.88 11.92 -11.60
C MET A 125 14.84 12.13 -10.09
N MET A 126 16.02 12.10 -9.40
CA MET A 126 16.10 12.31 -7.96
C MET A 126 15.79 13.76 -7.55
N ASP A 127 16.22 14.76 -8.32
CA ASP A 127 15.88 16.16 -8.08
C ASP A 127 14.36 16.37 -8.15
N ASP A 128 13.72 15.86 -9.20
CA ASP A 128 12.28 15.91 -9.38
C ASP A 128 11.53 15.16 -8.25
N TYR A 129 12.08 14.04 -7.79
CA TYR A 129 11.52 13.28 -6.65
C TYR A 129 11.57 14.11 -5.37
N LEU A 130 12.71 14.74 -5.08
CA LEU A 130 12.87 15.56 -3.87
C LEU A 130 11.97 16.80 -3.90
N ASP A 131 11.77 17.41 -5.05
CA ASP A 131 10.89 18.57 -5.19
C ASP A 131 9.41 18.15 -4.95
N ASN A 132 8.96 17.05 -5.51
CA ASN A 132 7.64 16.49 -5.22
C ASN A 132 7.48 16.11 -3.75
N GLN A 133 8.51 15.51 -3.14
CA GLN A 133 8.51 15.16 -1.72
C GLN A 133 8.37 16.40 -0.83
N ARG A 134 9.10 17.49 -1.15
CA ARG A 134 9.02 18.77 -0.43
C ARG A 134 7.65 19.45 -0.60
N ALA A 135 7.03 19.32 -1.77
CA ALA A 135 5.67 19.82 -2.01
C ALA A 135 4.63 19.11 -1.15
N GLY A 136 4.88 17.86 -0.73
CA GLY A 136 4.09 17.14 0.26
C GLY A 136 2.82 16.47 -0.26
N SER A 137 2.45 16.64 -1.53
CA SER A 137 1.33 15.93 -2.13
C SER A 137 1.60 14.43 -2.21
N PRO A 138 0.59 13.58 -1.99
CA PRO A 138 0.78 12.12 -2.04
C PRO A 138 1.18 11.68 -3.46
N VAL A 139 1.95 10.61 -3.53
CA VAL A 139 2.63 10.18 -4.78
C VAL A 139 1.69 9.92 -5.96
N HIS A 140 0.44 9.54 -5.72
CA HIS A 140 -0.52 9.30 -6.79
C HIS A 140 -0.96 10.59 -7.53
N GLU A 141 -0.67 11.76 -6.96
CA GLU A 141 -0.93 13.08 -7.55
C GLU A 141 0.30 13.66 -8.28
N TRP A 142 1.46 13.02 -8.18
CA TRP A 142 2.68 13.55 -8.79
C TRP A 142 2.63 13.49 -10.32
N SER A 143 2.98 14.61 -10.96
CA SER A 143 3.15 14.66 -12.42
C SER A 143 4.38 13.85 -12.85
N LEU A 144 4.34 13.33 -14.07
CA LEU A 144 5.47 12.65 -14.70
C LEU A 144 6.30 13.59 -15.57
#